data_74bd36f8cd4b4abd3980ca33f2265ede
#
_entry.id   74bd36f8cd4b4abd3980ca33f2265ede
#
_cell.length_a   1.000
_cell.length_b   1.000
_cell.length_c   1.000
_cell.angle_alpha   90.00
_cell.angle_beta   90.00
_cell.angle_gamma   90.00
#
_symmetry.space_group_name_H-M   'P 1'
#
loop_
_entity.id
_entity.type
_entity.pdbx_description
1 polymer ?
#
loop_
_entity_poly.entity_id
_entity_poly.type
_entity_poly.pdbx_seq_one_letter_code
_entity_poly.pdbx_strand_id
1 'polypeptide(L)'
;MGGGWIGYLSYPDGGADARPNRIPEAAGGWTDCVLRRDRDGHWWYESLSGAPMPGWLAVALAAPAAPARDCRVDWDVADRAAHRDGVLACLDAIRAGEVYQACVCTQFTGAVSGSPLDFFADGVARTSPARAAYVAGPWGAVASLSPELFLRRRGTAVASSP
;
A
#
# COMPACT_ATOMS: atom_id res chain seq x y z
N MET A 1 -17.44 0.94 -10.75
CA MET A 1 -17.63 0.80 -9.27
C MET A 1 -17.57 2.20 -8.70
N GLY A 2 -18.66 2.76 -8.25
CA GLY A 2 -18.76 4.20 -7.91
C GLY A 2 -18.38 4.56 -6.46
N GLY A 3 -17.76 3.67 -5.68
CA GLY A 3 -17.41 3.93 -4.29
C GLY A 3 -17.33 2.66 -3.44
N GLY A 4 -17.29 2.82 -2.13
CA GLY A 4 -17.20 1.76 -1.15
C GLY A 4 -16.31 2.13 0.02
N TRP A 5 -15.93 1.14 0.84
CA TRP A 5 -14.90 1.33 1.85
C TRP A 5 -13.51 1.15 1.21
N ILE A 6 -12.63 2.11 1.45
CA ILE A 6 -11.24 2.11 0.97
C ILE A 6 -10.33 2.29 2.17
N GLY A 7 -9.35 1.41 2.34
CA GLY A 7 -8.44 1.46 3.47
C GLY A 7 -7.52 0.26 3.53
N TYR A 8 -6.92 0.03 4.69
CA TYR A 8 -6.06 -1.12 4.95
C TYR A 8 -6.41 -1.78 6.28
N LEU A 9 -6.03 -3.05 6.37
CA LEU A 9 -6.01 -3.84 7.59
C LEU A 9 -4.57 -4.33 7.78
N SER A 10 -3.98 -4.11 8.95
CA SER A 10 -2.68 -4.69 9.28
C SER A 10 -2.84 -6.08 9.89
N TYR A 11 -1.74 -6.82 9.94
CA TYR A 11 -1.71 -8.03 10.76
C TYR A 11 -1.70 -7.63 12.23
N PRO A 12 -2.52 -8.27 13.09
CA PRO A 12 -2.43 -8.04 14.52
C PRO A 12 -1.06 -8.51 15.01
N ASP A 13 -0.37 -7.65 15.76
CA ASP A 13 0.90 -7.98 16.38
C ASP A 13 0.61 -8.96 17.56
N GLY A 14 0.49 -10.24 17.23
CA GLY A 14 0.32 -11.32 18.22
C GLY A 14 1.62 -11.77 18.86
N GLY A 15 2.74 -11.08 18.63
CA GLY A 15 4.05 -11.44 19.14
C GLY A 15 4.38 -10.84 20.51
N ALA A 16 5.28 -11.51 21.24
CA ALA A 16 5.80 -11.07 22.55
C ALA A 16 6.57 -9.73 22.52
N ASP A 17 6.90 -9.22 21.34
CA ASP A 17 7.48 -7.91 21.11
C ASP A 17 6.40 -6.87 20.79
N ALA A 18 5.58 -6.56 21.76
CA ALA A 18 4.60 -5.49 21.67
C ALA A 18 5.30 -4.12 21.58
N ARG A 19 5.87 -3.82 20.41
CA ARG A 19 6.19 -2.43 20.06
C ARG A 19 4.86 -1.69 19.88
N PRO A 20 4.70 -0.51 20.47
CA PRO A 20 3.46 0.24 20.26
C PRO A 20 3.27 0.44 18.75
N ASN A 21 2.11 0.00 18.24
CA ASN A 21 1.76 0.21 16.84
C ASN A 21 1.83 1.70 16.52
N ARG A 22 2.74 2.09 15.64
CA ARG A 22 2.90 3.48 15.20
C ARG A 22 1.77 3.92 14.29
N ILE A 23 1.07 2.95 13.70
CA ILE A 23 -0.07 3.15 12.80
C ILE A 23 -1.26 2.34 13.33
N PRO A 24 -2.51 2.74 13.06
CA PRO A 24 -3.69 1.96 13.42
C PRO A 24 -3.67 0.55 12.81
N GLU A 25 -4.24 -0.43 13.50
CA GLU A 25 -4.41 -1.79 12.94
C GLU A 25 -5.34 -1.79 11.72
N ALA A 26 -6.27 -0.83 11.67
CA ALA A 26 -7.14 -0.61 10.53
C ALA A 26 -7.38 0.88 10.34
N ALA A 27 -7.30 1.36 9.13
CA ALA A 27 -7.70 2.72 8.79
C ALA A 27 -8.28 2.78 7.38
N GLY A 28 -9.28 3.60 7.21
CA GLY A 28 -9.93 3.82 5.93
C GLY A 28 -11.18 4.65 6.09
N GLY A 29 -11.92 4.77 5.02
CA GLY A 29 -13.16 5.54 4.98
C GLY A 29 -14.12 5.02 3.93
N TRP A 30 -15.39 5.35 4.13
CA TRP A 30 -16.43 5.13 3.14
C TRP A 30 -16.46 6.32 2.18
N THR A 31 -16.57 6.04 0.89
CA THR A 31 -16.85 7.04 -0.13
C THR A 31 -17.94 6.53 -1.07
N ASP A 32 -18.80 7.43 -1.51
CA ASP A 32 -19.84 7.16 -2.52
C ASP A 32 -19.39 7.54 -3.92
N CYS A 33 -18.20 8.04 -4.09
CA CYS A 33 -17.64 8.40 -5.39
C CYS A 33 -16.15 8.10 -5.49
N VAL A 34 -15.69 7.85 -6.70
CA VAL A 34 -14.28 7.64 -7.01
C VAL A 34 -13.90 8.28 -8.34
N LEU A 35 -12.67 8.71 -8.44
CA LEU A 35 -12.04 9.07 -9.69
C LEU A 35 -11.19 7.87 -10.15
N ARG A 36 -11.52 7.31 -11.30
CA ARG A 36 -10.86 6.13 -11.85
C ARG A 36 -10.18 6.45 -13.17
N ARG A 37 -8.93 6.02 -13.29
CA ARG A 37 -8.23 6.03 -14.58
C ARG A 37 -8.28 4.64 -15.19
N ASP A 38 -8.67 4.53 -16.46
CA ASP A 38 -8.62 3.26 -17.19
C ASP A 38 -7.25 2.97 -17.80
N ARG A 39 -7.14 1.83 -18.50
CA ARG A 39 -5.87 1.39 -19.12
C ARG A 39 -5.45 2.27 -20.29
N ASP A 40 -6.41 2.94 -20.93
CA ASP A 40 -6.20 3.84 -22.05
C ASP A 40 -5.84 5.26 -21.59
N GLY A 41 -5.83 5.46 -20.26
CA GLY A 41 -5.44 6.72 -19.63
C GLY A 41 -6.61 7.69 -19.42
N HIS A 42 -7.83 7.33 -19.75
CA HIS A 42 -8.99 8.19 -19.55
C HIS A 42 -9.43 8.19 -18.09
N TRP A 43 -9.86 9.36 -17.63
CA TRP A 43 -10.37 9.56 -16.29
C TRP A 43 -11.91 9.49 -16.28
N TRP A 44 -12.43 8.76 -15.31
CA TRP A 44 -13.86 8.55 -15.08
C TRP A 44 -14.22 8.95 -13.67
N TYR A 45 -15.19 9.82 -13.52
CA TYR A 45 -15.83 10.04 -12.23
C TYR A 45 -17.02 9.09 -12.11
N GLU A 46 -17.01 8.26 -11.10
CA GLU A 46 -18.05 7.28 -10.82
C GLU A 46 -18.69 7.58 -9.46
N SER A 47 -20.02 7.54 -9.36
CA SER A 47 -20.76 7.78 -8.12
C SER A 47 -21.82 6.70 -7.91
N LEU A 48 -21.95 6.22 -6.66
CA LEU A 48 -23.00 5.28 -6.25
C LEU A 48 -24.35 5.96 -6.15
N SER A 49 -24.38 7.24 -5.78
CA SER A 49 -25.59 8.04 -5.63
C SER A 49 -26.05 8.71 -6.93
N GLY A 50 -25.25 8.62 -7.99
CA GLY A 50 -25.49 9.39 -9.22
C GLY A 50 -25.22 10.90 -9.07
N ALA A 51 -24.60 11.33 -7.99
CA ALA A 51 -24.26 12.73 -7.77
C ALA A 51 -23.29 13.23 -8.85
N PRO A 52 -23.43 14.47 -9.34
CA PRO A 52 -22.54 15.05 -10.31
C PRO A 52 -21.14 15.26 -9.73
N MET A 53 -20.13 15.32 -10.59
CA MET A 53 -18.77 15.60 -10.18
C MET A 53 -18.70 16.98 -9.49
N PRO A 54 -18.09 17.06 -8.29
CA PRO A 54 -17.91 18.33 -7.58
C PRO A 54 -17.10 19.35 -8.40
N GLY A 55 -17.50 20.61 -8.39
CA GLY A 55 -16.82 21.66 -9.16
C GLY A 55 -15.33 21.82 -8.81
N TRP A 56 -14.97 21.67 -7.53
CA TRP A 56 -13.57 21.72 -7.09
C TRP A 56 -12.71 20.63 -7.74
N LEU A 57 -13.27 19.44 -7.98
CA LEU A 57 -12.56 18.32 -8.62
C LEU A 57 -12.32 18.62 -10.11
N ALA A 58 -13.31 19.21 -10.80
CA ALA A 58 -13.12 19.65 -12.17
C ALA A 58 -11.99 20.67 -12.30
N VAL A 59 -11.94 21.64 -11.38
CA VAL A 59 -10.87 22.65 -11.32
C VAL A 59 -9.52 21.99 -11.05
N ALA A 60 -9.45 21.05 -10.10
CA ALA A 60 -8.21 20.34 -9.76
C ALA A 60 -7.69 19.50 -10.94
N LEU A 61 -8.58 18.85 -11.69
CA LEU A 61 -8.20 18.06 -12.87
C LEU A 61 -7.74 18.91 -14.06
N ALA A 62 -8.21 20.14 -14.17
CA ALA A 62 -7.78 21.09 -15.19
C ALA A 62 -6.48 21.82 -14.82
N ALA A 63 -6.09 21.79 -13.56
CA ALA A 63 -4.87 22.45 -13.11
C ALA A 63 -3.61 21.76 -13.67
N PRO A 64 -2.53 22.49 -13.97
CA PRO A 64 -1.26 21.89 -14.31
C PRO A 64 -0.78 20.94 -13.22
N ALA A 65 -0.16 19.83 -13.60
CA ALA A 65 0.46 18.93 -12.64
C ALA A 65 1.47 19.69 -11.77
N ALA A 66 1.37 19.52 -10.45
CA ALA A 66 2.36 20.08 -9.56
C ALA A 66 3.75 19.48 -9.90
N PRO A 67 4.83 20.28 -9.83
CA PRO A 67 6.16 19.75 -10.03
C PRO A 67 6.45 18.67 -9.01
N ALA A 68 7.13 17.59 -9.44
CA ALA A 68 7.62 16.57 -8.53
C ALA A 68 8.50 17.24 -7.46
N ARG A 69 8.27 16.90 -6.19
CA ARG A 69 9.09 17.37 -5.08
C ARG A 69 10.07 16.28 -4.71
N ASP A 70 11.30 16.69 -4.40
CA ASP A 70 12.30 15.76 -3.92
C ASP A 70 11.85 15.16 -2.58
N CYS A 71 11.86 13.84 -2.53
CA CYS A 71 11.70 13.09 -1.30
C CYS A 71 12.97 12.27 -1.07
N ARG A 72 13.54 12.42 0.12
CA ARG A 72 14.75 11.72 0.50
C ARG A 72 14.50 10.89 1.74
N VAL A 73 15.09 9.70 1.76
CA VAL A 73 15.11 8.84 2.95
C VAL A 73 16.55 8.60 3.34
N ASP A 74 16.89 8.97 4.56
CA ASP A 74 18.16 8.60 5.19
C ASP A 74 17.93 7.29 5.96
N TRP A 75 18.40 6.20 5.35
CA TRP A 75 18.16 4.85 5.86
C TRP A 75 19.08 4.48 6.99
N ASP A 76 18.55 3.86 8.02
CA ASP A 76 19.33 3.19 9.05
C ASP A 76 20.00 1.94 8.49
N VAL A 77 21.09 1.52 9.12
CA VAL A 77 21.78 0.29 8.72
C VAL A 77 20.92 -0.92 9.09
N ALA A 78 20.57 -1.72 8.09
CA ALA A 78 19.77 -2.93 8.30
C ALA A 78 20.60 -4.03 8.99
N ASP A 79 19.98 -4.77 9.91
CA ASP A 79 20.58 -5.96 10.54
C ASP A 79 20.56 -7.15 9.56
N ARG A 80 21.64 -7.27 8.80
CA ARG A 80 21.81 -8.36 7.83
C ARG A 80 22.01 -9.72 8.51
N ALA A 81 22.56 -9.74 9.72
CA ALA A 81 22.82 -10.99 10.44
C ALA A 81 21.50 -11.60 10.89
N ALA A 82 20.62 -10.82 11.53
CA ALA A 82 19.30 -11.28 11.94
C ALA A 82 18.45 -11.79 10.76
N HIS A 83 18.50 -11.09 9.61
CA HIS A 83 17.80 -11.56 8.41
C HIS A 83 18.34 -12.90 7.91
N ARG A 84 19.68 -13.04 7.80
CA ARG A 84 20.31 -14.29 7.38
C ARG A 84 19.95 -15.45 8.31
N ASP A 85 19.99 -15.22 9.61
CA ASP A 85 19.68 -16.24 10.61
C ASP A 85 18.20 -16.67 10.52
N GLY A 86 17.28 -15.74 10.28
CA GLY A 86 15.88 -16.04 9.98
C GLY A 86 15.70 -16.89 8.70
N VAL A 87 16.47 -16.61 7.65
CA VAL A 87 16.45 -17.43 6.42
C VAL A 87 16.97 -18.84 6.69
N LEU A 88 18.05 -18.99 7.46
CA LEU A 88 18.60 -20.32 7.81
C LEU A 88 17.60 -21.12 8.63
N ALA A 89 16.98 -20.53 9.64
CA ALA A 89 15.94 -21.18 10.44
C ALA A 89 14.74 -21.63 9.58
N CYS A 90 14.32 -20.80 8.64
CA CYS A 90 13.27 -21.16 7.68
C CYS A 90 13.68 -22.36 6.81
N LEU A 91 14.89 -22.40 6.29
CA LEU A 91 15.40 -23.53 5.51
C LEU A 91 15.44 -24.82 6.32
N ASP A 92 15.78 -24.75 7.59
CA ASP A 92 15.81 -25.91 8.48
C ASP A 92 14.38 -26.42 8.75
N ALA A 93 13.40 -25.52 8.98
CA ALA A 93 12.00 -25.89 9.12
C ALA A 93 11.42 -26.55 7.84
N ILE A 94 11.81 -26.08 6.66
CA ILE A 94 11.44 -26.71 5.37
C ILE A 94 12.07 -28.12 5.28
N ARG A 95 13.33 -28.29 5.63
CA ARG A 95 13.98 -29.61 5.60
C ARG A 95 13.36 -30.59 6.59
N ALA A 96 12.91 -30.09 7.74
CA ALA A 96 12.19 -30.88 8.73
C ALA A 96 10.75 -31.23 8.34
N GLY A 97 10.22 -30.61 7.26
CA GLY A 97 8.85 -30.81 6.82
C GLY A 97 7.79 -30.08 7.65
N GLU A 98 8.21 -29.11 8.47
CA GLU A 98 7.31 -28.31 9.32
C GLU A 98 6.52 -27.28 8.51
N VAL A 99 7.18 -26.71 7.48
CA VAL A 99 6.56 -25.77 6.54
C VAL A 99 7.04 -26.11 5.12
N TYR A 100 6.23 -25.79 4.14
CA TYR A 100 6.62 -26.01 2.74
C TYR A 100 7.23 -24.74 2.12
N GLN A 101 6.86 -23.56 2.62
CA GLN A 101 7.45 -22.27 2.29
C GLN A 101 7.23 -21.28 3.43
N ALA A 102 8.05 -20.25 3.49
CA ALA A 102 7.84 -19.10 4.37
C ALA A 102 8.38 -17.82 3.73
N CYS A 103 7.77 -16.69 4.06
CA CYS A 103 8.25 -15.38 3.67
C CYS A 103 9.05 -14.78 4.83
N VAL A 104 10.37 -14.68 4.67
CA VAL A 104 11.25 -14.06 5.67
C VAL A 104 11.37 -12.58 5.34
N CYS A 105 10.70 -11.75 6.13
CA CYS A 105 10.69 -10.30 5.95
C CYS A 105 11.84 -9.64 6.72
N THR A 106 12.25 -8.46 6.26
CA THR A 106 13.12 -7.55 7.02
C THR A 106 12.50 -6.16 7.03
N GLN A 107 12.84 -5.39 8.05
CA GLN A 107 12.42 -4.01 8.20
C GLN A 107 13.59 -3.07 7.99
N PHE A 108 13.40 -2.07 7.15
CA PHE A 108 14.29 -0.92 7.04
C PHE A 108 13.62 0.26 7.75
N THR A 109 14.38 0.96 8.57
CA THR A 109 13.95 2.21 9.21
C THR A 109 14.75 3.37 8.65
N GLY A 110 14.27 4.58 8.86
CA GLY A 110 14.97 5.77 8.39
C GLY A 110 14.16 7.03 8.60
N ALA A 111 14.80 8.17 8.38
CA ALA A 111 14.17 9.48 8.43
C ALA A 111 13.77 9.94 7.02
N VAL A 112 12.50 10.30 6.86
CA VAL A 112 11.96 10.82 5.60
C VAL A 112 11.94 12.34 5.65
N SER A 113 12.55 12.99 4.66
CA SER A 113 12.40 14.42 4.39
C SER A 113 11.62 14.62 3.09
N GLY A 114 10.61 15.47 3.13
CA GLY A 114 9.66 15.65 2.03
C GLY A 114 8.30 14.99 2.30
N SER A 115 7.51 14.83 1.26
CA SER A 115 6.16 14.27 1.38
C SER A 115 6.16 12.74 1.22
N PRO A 116 5.52 11.97 2.12
CA PRO A 116 5.33 10.53 1.92
C PRO A 116 4.58 10.19 0.61
N LEU A 117 3.71 11.08 0.13
CA LEU A 117 3.03 10.92 -1.15
C LEU A 117 4.01 11.03 -2.33
N ASP A 118 4.96 11.97 -2.27
CA ASP A 118 5.98 12.10 -3.32
C ASP A 118 6.91 10.87 -3.33
N PHE A 119 7.28 10.35 -2.15
CA PHE A 119 8.00 9.08 -2.03
C PHE A 119 7.25 7.91 -2.67
N PHE A 120 5.95 7.79 -2.38
CA PHE A 120 5.10 6.78 -3.01
C PHE A 120 5.02 6.94 -4.52
N ALA A 121 4.82 8.17 -5.02
CA ALA A 121 4.72 8.45 -6.45
C ALA A 121 6.02 8.11 -7.20
N ASP A 122 7.19 8.44 -6.63
CA ASP A 122 8.49 8.06 -7.17
C ASP A 122 8.67 6.53 -7.19
N GLY A 123 8.28 5.86 -6.10
CA GLY A 123 8.29 4.40 -6.02
C GLY A 123 7.42 3.74 -7.10
N VAL A 124 6.21 4.25 -7.31
CA VAL A 124 5.31 3.76 -8.39
C VAL A 124 5.96 3.99 -9.77
N ALA A 125 6.53 5.15 -10.00
CA ALA A 125 7.16 5.47 -11.29
C ALA A 125 8.36 4.57 -11.61
N ARG A 126 9.16 4.24 -10.59
CA ARG A 126 10.37 3.40 -10.75
C ARG A 126 10.06 1.91 -10.85
N THR A 127 9.08 1.41 -10.10
CA THR A 127 8.85 -0.03 -9.98
C THR A 127 7.66 -0.52 -10.78
N SER A 128 6.77 0.38 -11.23
CA SER A 128 5.54 0.04 -11.96
C SER A 128 4.77 -1.12 -11.32
N PRO A 129 4.46 -1.07 -10.02
CA PRO A 129 3.89 -2.20 -9.30
C PRO A 129 2.51 -2.55 -9.86
N ALA A 130 2.18 -3.82 -9.88
CA ALA A 130 0.88 -4.30 -10.37
C ALA A 130 -0.28 -3.77 -9.50
N ARG A 131 -0.01 -3.51 -8.22
CA ARG A 131 -0.98 -3.01 -7.25
C ARG A 131 -0.31 -2.03 -6.30
N ALA A 132 -0.64 -0.76 -6.47
CA ALA A 132 -0.16 0.30 -5.60
C ALA A 132 -1.33 0.87 -4.79
N ALA A 133 -1.09 1.20 -3.53
CA ALA A 133 -2.07 1.84 -2.67
C ALA A 133 -1.40 2.83 -1.73
N TYR A 134 -2.04 3.97 -1.52
CA TYR A 134 -1.61 4.98 -0.57
C TYR A 134 -2.81 5.39 0.30
N VAL A 135 -2.66 5.24 1.60
CA VAL A 135 -3.67 5.64 2.59
C VAL A 135 -3.01 6.50 3.63
N ALA A 136 -3.53 7.68 3.86
CA ALA A 136 -2.97 8.65 4.82
C ALA A 136 -4.04 9.20 5.77
N GLY A 137 -3.61 9.57 6.97
CA GLY A 137 -4.42 10.19 8.00
C GLY A 137 -3.56 10.97 8.99
N PRO A 138 -4.16 11.48 10.07
CA PRO A 138 -3.40 12.20 11.12
C PRO A 138 -2.30 11.36 11.79
N TRP A 139 -2.39 10.06 11.66
CA TRP A 139 -1.46 9.07 12.20
C TRP A 139 -0.24 8.81 11.29
N GLY A 140 -0.22 9.34 10.08
CA GLY A 140 0.81 9.10 9.07
C GLY A 140 0.26 8.53 7.77
N ALA A 141 1.05 7.71 7.09
CA ALA A 141 0.64 7.10 5.82
C ALA A 141 1.14 5.66 5.69
N VAL A 142 0.36 4.85 4.97
CA VAL A 142 0.77 3.54 4.44
C VAL A 142 0.89 3.66 2.93
N ALA A 143 2.06 3.32 2.41
CA ALA A 143 2.38 3.27 0.99
C ALA A 143 2.72 1.83 0.61
N SER A 144 1.89 1.21 -0.20
CA SER A 144 2.07 -0.17 -0.65
C SER A 144 2.43 -0.22 -2.13
N LEU A 145 3.46 -0.99 -2.48
CA LEU A 145 3.91 -1.23 -3.86
C LEU A 145 3.87 -2.74 -4.12
N SER A 146 2.72 -3.38 -3.88
CA SER A 146 2.58 -4.83 -3.94
C SER A 146 2.52 -5.36 -5.38
N PRO A 147 3.22 -6.46 -5.69
CA PRO A 147 3.02 -7.21 -6.93
C PRO A 147 1.78 -8.10 -6.87
N GLU A 148 1.29 -8.44 -5.69
CA GLU A 148 0.42 -9.56 -5.41
C GLU A 148 -1.03 -9.16 -5.21
N LEU A 149 -1.98 -10.02 -5.65
CA LEU A 149 -3.40 -9.90 -5.38
C LEU A 149 -3.81 -10.92 -4.33
N PHE A 150 -4.09 -10.46 -3.11
CA PHE A 150 -4.61 -11.34 -2.07
C PHE A 150 -5.98 -11.91 -2.47
N LEU A 151 -6.98 -11.08 -2.62
CA LEU A 151 -8.32 -11.51 -3.02
C LEU A 151 -9.03 -10.48 -3.88
N ARG A 152 -9.76 -10.96 -4.89
CA ARG A 152 -10.73 -10.19 -5.66
C ARG A 152 -12.02 -10.97 -5.79
N ARG A 153 -13.13 -10.34 -5.48
CA ARG A 153 -14.47 -10.90 -5.66
C ARG A 153 -15.26 -10.09 -6.69
N ARG A 154 -15.92 -10.80 -7.60
CA ARG A 154 -16.92 -10.23 -8.52
C ARG A 154 -18.14 -11.14 -8.52
N GLY A 155 -19.25 -10.70 -7.90
CA GLY A 155 -20.40 -11.57 -7.69
C GLY A 155 -20.02 -12.80 -6.86
N THR A 156 -20.15 -13.99 -7.43
CA THR A 156 -19.78 -15.27 -6.82
C THR A 156 -18.35 -15.71 -7.17
N ALA A 157 -17.70 -15.08 -8.15
CA ALA A 157 -16.35 -15.43 -8.55
C ALA A 157 -15.32 -14.78 -7.60
N VAL A 158 -14.37 -15.59 -7.12
CA VAL A 158 -13.24 -15.17 -6.30
C VAL A 158 -11.94 -15.51 -7.03
N ALA A 159 -10.97 -14.64 -6.98
CA ALA A 159 -9.64 -14.84 -7.55
C ALA A 159 -8.56 -14.34 -6.60
N SER A 160 -7.43 -15.02 -6.61
CA SER A 160 -6.17 -14.64 -5.98
C SER A 160 -5.07 -14.77 -7.04
N SER A 161 -3.99 -13.99 -6.89
CA SER A 161 -2.85 -14.02 -7.81
C SER A 161 -1.59 -13.70 -7.00
N PRO A 162 -0.99 -14.75 -6.41
CA PRO A 162 0.27 -14.63 -5.70
C PRO A 162 1.44 -14.32 -6.63
#